data_8ae309b2aaa87bb885388a66b0808207
#
_entry.id   8ae309b2aaa87bb885388a66b0808207
#
_cell.length_a   1.000
_cell.length_b   1.000
_cell.length_c   1.000
_cell.angle_alpha   90.00
_cell.angle_beta   90.00
_cell.angle_gamma   90.00
#
_symmetry.space_group_name_H-M   'P 1'
#
loop_
_entity.id
_entity.type
_entity.pdbx_description
1 polymer ?
#
loop_
_entity_poly.entity_id
_entity_poly.type
_entity_poly.pdbx_seq_one_letter_code
_entity_poly.pdbx_strand_id
1 'polypeptide(L)'
;MSKAFKVAGIGEVLWDINGDVKKIGGAPANFTFHCKNLGADAFLISSLGNDKLGLQIINFFKNRKINISAIDINKDKSTGIVNVNLNHLKNAQYKIKDYNIAWDYIIFDDNKSKIASSLDAICFGTLAQRNSISKESIHKILKSVKKDCLIMFDMNLRQHYHNTEIILSS
;
A
#
# COMPACT_ATOMS: atom_id res chain seq x y z
N MET A 1 25.52 -11.47 13.56
CA MET A 1 24.15 -10.90 13.49
C MET A 1 23.43 -11.56 12.33
N SER A 2 22.25 -12.14 12.53
CA SER A 2 21.45 -12.68 11.44
C SER A 2 21.03 -11.52 10.50
N LYS A 3 21.06 -11.78 9.18
CA LYS A 3 20.64 -10.81 8.17
C LYS A 3 19.14 -10.51 8.38
N ALA A 4 18.78 -9.23 8.49
CA ALA A 4 17.37 -8.83 8.59
C ALA A 4 16.61 -9.25 7.32
N PHE A 5 15.40 -9.78 7.47
CA PHE A 5 14.51 -10.09 6.36
C PHE A 5 14.10 -8.82 5.62
N LYS A 6 14.18 -8.85 4.30
CA LYS A 6 13.67 -7.76 3.44
C LYS A 6 12.23 -8.02 3.07
N VAL A 7 11.35 -7.10 3.44
CA VAL A 7 9.92 -7.27 3.21
C VAL A 7 9.32 -6.03 2.56
N ALA A 8 8.31 -6.19 1.73
CA ALA A 8 7.59 -5.06 1.14
C ALA A 8 6.07 -5.22 1.28
N GLY A 9 5.40 -4.10 1.56
CA GLY A 9 3.97 -3.95 1.29
C GLY A 9 3.79 -3.17 -0.01
N ILE A 10 2.93 -3.66 -0.90
CA ILE A 10 2.61 -2.98 -2.15
C ILE A 10 1.12 -2.72 -2.27
N GLY A 11 0.74 -1.46 -2.50
CA GLY A 11 -0.64 -1.05 -2.68
C GLY A 11 -0.98 0.29 -2.04
N GLU A 12 -2.18 0.38 -1.49
CA GLU A 12 -2.71 1.61 -0.93
C GLU A 12 -2.02 2.03 0.38
N VAL A 13 -1.82 3.34 0.49
CA VAL A 13 -1.57 4.04 1.74
C VAL A 13 -2.44 5.30 1.79
N LEU A 14 -3.04 5.56 2.92
CA LEU A 14 -4.12 6.53 3.04
C LEU A 14 -4.22 7.11 4.45
N TRP A 15 -5.10 8.09 4.60
CA TRP A 15 -5.54 8.59 5.89
C TRP A 15 -6.94 8.07 6.21
N ASP A 16 -7.08 7.36 7.33
CA ASP A 16 -8.36 7.08 7.98
C ASP A 16 -8.73 8.29 8.84
N ILE A 17 -9.88 8.92 8.56
CA ILE A 17 -10.35 10.10 9.25
C ILE A 17 -11.68 9.79 9.92
N ASN A 18 -11.74 10.02 11.24
CA ASN A 18 -12.96 9.90 12.04
C ASN A 18 -13.09 11.16 12.92
N GLY A 19 -13.93 12.11 12.50
CA GLY A 19 -13.98 13.43 13.13
C GLY A 19 -12.61 14.10 13.11
N ASP A 20 -12.11 14.47 14.29
CA ASP A 20 -10.78 15.09 14.47
C ASP A 20 -9.63 14.06 14.50
N VAL A 21 -9.94 12.78 14.59
CA VAL A 21 -8.93 11.72 14.65
C VAL A 21 -8.49 11.33 13.26
N LYS A 22 -7.18 11.39 13.03
CA LYS A 22 -6.55 11.05 11.75
C LYS A 22 -5.42 10.04 11.99
N LYS A 23 -5.50 8.89 11.30
CA LYS A 23 -4.51 7.81 11.37
C LYS A 23 -4.09 7.39 9.98
N ILE A 24 -2.83 7.01 9.82
CA ILE A 24 -2.37 6.39 8.58
C ILE A 24 -2.93 4.97 8.54
N GLY A 25 -3.51 4.60 7.40
CA GLY A 25 -4.12 3.33 7.09
C GLY A 25 -3.64 2.77 5.75
N GLY A 26 -4.29 1.70 5.31
CA GLY A 26 -3.92 0.90 4.16
C GLY A 26 -3.29 -0.43 4.60
N ALA A 27 -3.84 -1.55 4.13
CA ALA A 27 -3.37 -2.87 4.56
C ALA A 27 -1.88 -3.10 4.25
N PRO A 28 -1.36 -2.78 3.02
CA PRO A 28 0.07 -2.90 2.73
C PRO A 28 0.95 -1.98 3.58
N ALA A 29 0.48 -0.78 3.89
CA ALA A 29 1.20 0.17 4.73
C ALA A 29 1.30 -0.33 6.19
N ASN A 30 0.21 -0.87 6.73
CA ASN A 30 0.17 -1.48 8.06
C ASN A 30 1.09 -2.70 8.14
N PHE A 31 1.06 -3.59 7.15
CA PHE A 31 1.97 -4.73 7.04
C PHE A 31 3.44 -4.25 7.13
N THR A 32 3.80 -3.30 6.27
CA THR A 32 5.17 -2.74 6.24
C THR A 32 5.60 -2.17 7.59
N PHE A 33 4.70 -1.40 8.22
CA PHE A 33 4.95 -0.80 9.53
C PHE A 33 5.19 -1.86 10.62
N HIS A 34 4.36 -2.89 10.70
CA HIS A 34 4.49 -3.95 11.70
C HIS A 34 5.74 -4.80 11.46
N CYS A 35 6.04 -5.17 10.22
CA CYS A 35 7.28 -5.88 9.89
C CYS A 35 8.53 -5.08 10.29
N LYS A 36 8.51 -3.76 10.07
CA LYS A 36 9.60 -2.88 10.53
C LYS A 36 9.78 -2.92 12.05
N ASN A 37 8.71 -2.87 12.80
CA ASN A 37 8.75 -2.93 14.26
C ASN A 37 9.25 -4.29 14.77
N LEU A 38 9.10 -5.35 13.98
CA LEU A 38 9.61 -6.70 14.26
C LEU A 38 11.07 -6.88 13.78
N GLY A 39 11.74 -5.81 13.31
CA GLY A 39 13.15 -5.85 12.95
C GLY A 39 13.45 -6.12 11.48
N ALA A 40 12.45 -6.17 10.61
CA ALA A 40 12.66 -6.34 9.18
C ALA A 40 13.25 -5.07 8.52
N ASP A 41 13.95 -5.26 7.40
CA ASP A 41 14.25 -4.19 6.44
C ASP A 41 13.03 -4.02 5.52
N ALA A 42 12.21 -3.00 5.84
CA ALA A 42 10.86 -2.88 5.30
C ALA A 42 10.75 -1.78 4.25
N PHE A 43 10.10 -2.10 3.13
CA PHE A 43 9.86 -1.24 1.98
C PHE A 43 8.36 -1.01 1.80
N LEU A 44 7.97 0.23 1.49
CA LEU A 44 6.61 0.55 1.07
C LEU A 44 6.62 0.91 -0.41
N ILE A 45 5.87 0.16 -1.22
CA ILE A 45 5.69 0.40 -2.65
C ILE A 45 4.27 0.93 -2.86
N SER A 46 4.14 2.21 -3.22
CA SER A 46 2.85 2.88 -3.32
C SER A 46 2.94 4.13 -4.21
N SER A 47 1.85 4.88 -4.30
CA SER A 47 1.84 6.22 -4.88
C SER A 47 1.05 7.17 -3.98
N LEU A 48 1.57 8.37 -3.77
CA LEU A 48 1.00 9.45 -2.97
C LEU A 48 0.82 10.71 -3.82
N GLY A 49 -0.13 11.53 -3.45
CA GLY A 49 -0.28 12.86 -4.06
C GLY A 49 0.84 13.81 -3.66
N ASN A 50 1.15 14.75 -4.55
CA ASN A 50 2.02 15.89 -4.24
C ASN A 50 1.26 16.93 -3.41
N ASP A 51 0.81 16.52 -2.23
CA ASP A 51 -0.01 17.33 -1.32
C ASP A 51 0.48 17.23 0.14
N LYS A 52 -0.11 18.05 1.01
CA LYS A 52 0.25 18.10 2.44
C LYS A 52 0.05 16.75 3.13
N LEU A 53 -0.97 15.98 2.72
CA LEU A 53 -1.28 14.67 3.31
C LEU A 53 -0.24 13.62 2.90
N GLY A 54 0.18 13.63 1.63
CA GLY A 54 1.24 12.76 1.13
C GLY A 54 2.57 13.05 1.82
N LEU A 55 2.93 14.34 1.96
CA LEU A 55 4.15 14.72 2.66
C LEU A 55 4.15 14.25 4.13
N GLN A 56 3.01 14.32 4.80
CA GLN A 56 2.89 13.82 6.18
C GLN A 56 3.08 12.30 6.27
N ILE A 57 2.57 11.52 5.30
CA ILE A 57 2.79 10.07 5.20
C ILE A 57 4.27 9.76 4.97
N ILE A 58 4.91 10.45 4.02
CA ILE A 58 6.35 10.32 3.73
C ILE A 58 7.18 10.53 5.00
N ASN A 59 6.93 11.64 5.71
CA ASN A 59 7.66 11.97 6.94
C ASN A 59 7.42 10.92 8.04
N PHE A 60 6.20 10.41 8.17
CA PHE A 60 5.86 9.37 9.13
C PHE A 60 6.70 8.10 8.92
N PHE A 61 6.77 7.60 7.68
CA PHE A 61 7.51 6.37 7.36
C PHE A 61 9.03 6.60 7.39
N LYS A 62 9.51 7.74 6.89
CA LYS A 62 10.92 8.11 6.94
C LYS A 62 11.46 8.17 8.38
N ASN A 63 10.71 8.78 9.30
CA ASN A 63 11.08 8.87 10.72
C ASN A 63 11.14 7.50 11.41
N ARG A 64 10.46 6.50 10.85
CA ARG A 64 10.47 5.09 11.33
C ARG A 64 11.46 4.21 10.59
N LYS A 65 12.34 4.81 9.76
CA LYS A 65 13.34 4.10 8.97
C LYS A 65 12.74 3.01 8.07
N ILE A 66 11.53 3.22 7.57
CA ILE A 66 10.93 2.42 6.52
C ILE A 66 11.41 2.98 5.19
N ASN A 67 11.82 2.10 4.29
CA ASN A 67 12.31 2.51 2.99
C ASN A 67 11.13 2.99 2.11
N ILE A 68 11.18 4.25 1.70
CA ILE A 68 10.16 4.92 0.89
C ILE A 68 10.64 5.22 -0.53
N SER A 69 11.79 4.69 -0.96
CA SER A 69 12.36 4.96 -2.29
C SER A 69 11.50 4.42 -3.44
N ALA A 70 10.51 3.57 -3.15
CA ALA A 70 9.57 3.01 -4.09
C ALA A 70 8.16 3.64 -3.98
N ILE A 71 8.03 4.79 -3.34
CA ILE A 71 6.80 5.57 -3.34
C ILE A 71 6.84 6.61 -4.46
N ASP A 72 5.88 6.52 -5.39
CA ASP A 72 5.70 7.52 -6.44
C ASP A 72 5.04 8.78 -5.86
N ILE A 73 5.46 9.96 -6.32
CA ILE A 73 4.80 11.22 -6.01
C ILE A 73 4.04 11.69 -7.25
N ASN A 74 2.73 11.56 -7.20
CA ASN A 74 1.84 11.92 -8.31
C ASN A 74 1.45 13.38 -8.21
N LYS A 75 1.64 14.13 -9.31
CA LYS A 75 1.34 15.59 -9.37
C LYS A 75 -0.14 15.87 -9.62
N ASP A 76 -0.86 14.92 -10.24
CA ASP A 76 -2.22 15.12 -10.73
C ASP A 76 -3.28 14.40 -9.87
N LYS A 77 -2.84 13.51 -8.96
CA LYS A 77 -3.72 12.70 -8.13
C LYS A 77 -3.53 13.04 -6.66
N SER A 78 -4.60 12.98 -5.89
CA SER A 78 -4.56 13.29 -4.46
C SER A 78 -4.14 12.08 -3.62
N THR A 79 -3.54 12.34 -2.47
CA THR A 79 -3.36 11.33 -1.43
C THR A 79 -4.70 10.80 -0.96
N GLY A 80 -4.78 9.50 -0.74
CA GLY A 80 -6.02 8.84 -0.38
C GLY A 80 -6.51 9.18 1.02
N ILE A 81 -7.84 9.29 1.13
CA ILE A 81 -8.56 9.50 2.37
C ILE A 81 -9.72 8.51 2.43
N VAL A 82 -9.91 7.92 3.60
CA VAL A 82 -11.08 7.14 3.95
C VAL A 82 -11.77 7.81 5.13
N ASN A 83 -13.02 8.21 4.94
CA ASN A 83 -13.85 8.68 6.03
C ASN A 83 -14.44 7.49 6.77
N VAL A 84 -14.15 7.40 8.05
CA VAL A 84 -14.68 6.38 8.94
C VAL A 84 -15.81 6.97 9.74
N ASN A 85 -17.05 6.59 9.41
CA ASN A 85 -18.23 6.99 10.18
C ASN A 85 -18.66 5.83 11.08
N LEU A 86 -18.91 6.10 12.34
CA LEU A 86 -19.55 5.13 13.24
C LEU A 86 -21.07 5.27 13.10
N ASN A 87 -21.77 4.19 12.75
CA ASN A 87 -23.22 4.18 12.81
C ASN A 87 -23.71 4.12 14.26
N HIS A 88 -25.03 4.22 14.47
CA HIS A 88 -25.66 4.19 15.80
C HIS A 88 -25.34 2.92 16.62
N LEU A 89 -24.92 1.82 15.95
CA LEU A 89 -24.50 0.56 16.57
C LEU A 89 -22.97 0.47 16.76
N LYS A 90 -22.23 1.59 16.61
CA LYS A 90 -20.76 1.69 16.66
C LYS A 90 -20.04 0.84 15.60
N ASN A 91 -20.73 0.39 14.54
CA ASN A 91 -20.09 -0.29 13.42
C ASN A 91 -19.42 0.74 12.51
N ALA A 92 -18.16 0.54 12.19
CA ALA A 92 -17.41 1.42 11.32
C ALA A 92 -17.89 1.28 9.86
N GLN A 93 -18.32 2.37 9.27
CA GLN A 93 -18.60 2.48 7.84
C GLN A 93 -17.43 3.23 7.19
N TYR A 94 -16.76 2.56 6.25
CA TYR A 94 -15.65 3.12 5.51
C TYR A 94 -16.14 3.70 4.19
N LYS A 95 -15.95 4.99 3.98
CA LYS A 95 -16.24 5.63 2.68
C LYS A 95 -14.91 5.96 2.00
N ILE A 96 -14.51 5.10 1.10
CA ILE A 96 -13.31 5.27 0.28
C ILE A 96 -13.68 6.18 -0.90
N LYS A 97 -12.83 7.13 -1.24
CA LYS A 97 -12.99 7.95 -2.45
C LYS A 97 -12.78 7.09 -3.70
N ASP A 98 -13.70 7.18 -4.67
CA ASP A 98 -13.75 6.26 -5.79
C ASP A 98 -12.81 6.60 -6.95
N TYR A 99 -12.33 7.84 -7.03
CA TYR A 99 -11.58 8.32 -8.19
C TYR A 99 -10.49 9.32 -7.81
N ASN A 100 -9.55 9.49 -8.72
CA ASN A 100 -8.49 10.51 -8.66
C ASN A 100 -7.55 10.36 -7.44
N ILE A 101 -7.26 9.11 -7.05
CA ILE A 101 -6.41 8.76 -5.91
C ILE A 101 -5.06 8.25 -6.39
N ALA A 102 -3.99 8.72 -5.77
CA ALA A 102 -2.64 8.43 -6.22
C ALA A 102 -2.30 6.92 -6.22
N TRP A 103 -2.73 6.14 -5.22
CA TRP A 103 -2.42 4.69 -5.19
C TRP A 103 -3.02 3.89 -6.35
N ASP A 104 -3.99 4.44 -7.10
CA ASP A 104 -4.52 3.83 -8.32
C ASP A 104 -3.55 3.96 -9.52
N TYR A 105 -2.42 4.66 -9.31
CA TYR A 105 -1.42 5.01 -10.32
C TYR A 105 0.00 4.66 -9.85
N ILE A 106 0.17 3.49 -9.25
CA ILE A 106 1.50 2.93 -8.97
C ILE A 106 2.13 2.54 -10.31
N ILE A 107 3.34 3.01 -10.60
CA ILE A 107 4.02 2.75 -11.87
C ILE A 107 5.16 1.75 -11.64
N PHE A 108 5.24 0.72 -12.48
CA PHE A 108 6.37 -0.20 -12.51
C PHE A 108 7.60 0.49 -13.11
N ASP A 109 8.74 0.36 -12.45
CA ASP A 109 10.02 0.87 -12.89
C ASP A 109 11.19 -0.05 -12.46
N ASP A 110 12.40 0.26 -12.96
CA ASP A 110 13.60 -0.52 -12.64
C ASP A 110 13.95 -0.51 -11.15
N ASN A 111 13.66 0.57 -10.42
CA ASN A 111 13.91 0.64 -8.99
C ASN A 111 13.03 -0.35 -8.24
N LYS A 112 11.72 -0.38 -8.55
CA LYS A 112 10.78 -1.32 -7.93
C LYS A 112 11.10 -2.76 -8.30
N SER A 113 11.54 -3.02 -9.55
CA SER A 113 12.01 -4.32 -9.98
C SER A 113 13.24 -4.80 -9.19
N LYS A 114 14.25 -3.92 -9.00
CA LYS A 114 15.44 -4.22 -8.19
C LYS A 114 15.11 -4.48 -6.72
N ILE A 115 14.20 -3.69 -6.14
CA ILE A 115 13.73 -3.94 -4.78
C ILE A 115 13.06 -5.31 -4.72
N ALA A 116 12.10 -5.58 -5.60
CA ALA A 116 11.35 -6.83 -5.66
C ALA A 116 12.26 -8.07 -5.73
N SER A 117 13.28 -8.05 -6.60
CA SER A 117 14.23 -9.18 -6.76
C SER A 117 15.05 -9.47 -5.49
N SER A 118 15.09 -8.55 -4.54
CA SER A 118 15.84 -8.70 -3.28
C SER A 118 14.98 -9.12 -2.08
N LEU A 119 13.64 -9.14 -2.23
CA LEU A 119 12.72 -9.37 -1.11
C LEU A 119 12.68 -10.83 -0.66
N ASP A 120 12.50 -11.02 0.64
CA ASP A 120 12.21 -12.31 1.27
C ASP A 120 10.69 -12.52 1.40
N ALA A 121 9.91 -11.43 1.50
CA ALA A 121 8.45 -11.48 1.49
C ALA A 121 7.85 -10.20 0.89
N ILE A 122 6.68 -10.34 0.25
CA ILE A 122 5.87 -9.23 -0.26
C ILE A 122 4.39 -9.46 0.06
N CYS A 123 3.71 -8.40 0.50
CA CYS A 123 2.28 -8.42 0.76
C CYS A 123 1.57 -7.40 -0.15
N PHE A 124 0.46 -7.82 -0.75
CA PHE A 124 -0.39 -6.99 -1.58
C PHE A 124 -1.87 -7.32 -1.35
N GLY A 125 -2.77 -6.44 -1.81
CA GLY A 125 -4.21 -6.61 -1.58
C GLY A 125 -5.05 -6.34 -2.83
N THR A 126 -6.38 -6.39 -2.67
CA THR A 126 -7.35 -6.17 -3.75
C THR A 126 -7.54 -4.69 -4.06
N LEU A 127 -7.52 -3.80 -3.06
CA LEU A 127 -7.97 -2.42 -3.21
C LEU A 127 -7.17 -1.63 -4.26
N ALA A 128 -5.84 -1.73 -4.24
CA ALA A 128 -5.00 -1.04 -5.21
C ALA A 128 -5.07 -1.66 -6.63
N GLN A 129 -5.70 -2.83 -6.78
CA GLN A 129 -5.91 -3.48 -8.07
C GLN A 129 -7.23 -3.08 -8.76
N ARG A 130 -8.02 -2.20 -8.14
CA ARG A 130 -9.26 -1.69 -8.72
C ARG A 130 -9.04 -0.85 -9.99
N ASN A 131 -7.84 -0.29 -10.17
CA ASN A 131 -7.42 0.44 -11.37
C ASN A 131 -6.40 -0.39 -12.17
N SER A 132 -6.56 -0.47 -13.48
CA SER A 132 -5.72 -1.28 -14.37
C SER A 132 -4.24 -0.90 -14.30
N ILE A 133 -3.90 0.39 -14.15
CA ILE A 133 -2.51 0.87 -14.09
C ILE A 133 -1.77 0.27 -12.89
N SER A 134 -2.35 0.39 -11.69
CA SER A 134 -1.75 -0.20 -10.50
C SER A 134 -1.81 -1.74 -10.54
N LYS A 135 -2.91 -2.33 -11.03
CA LYS A 135 -3.04 -3.79 -11.19
C LYS A 135 -1.89 -4.35 -12.03
N GLU A 136 -1.66 -3.80 -13.23
CA GLU A 136 -0.56 -4.22 -14.10
C GLU A 136 0.81 -4.05 -13.47
N SER A 137 1.03 -2.92 -12.79
CA SER A 137 2.30 -2.63 -12.12
C SER A 137 2.55 -3.59 -10.96
N ILE A 138 1.54 -3.87 -10.13
CA ILE A 138 1.61 -4.87 -9.05
C ILE A 138 2.01 -6.23 -9.62
N HIS A 139 1.33 -6.69 -10.68
CA HIS A 139 1.64 -7.99 -11.29
C HIS A 139 3.06 -8.04 -11.89
N LYS A 140 3.56 -6.94 -12.50
CA LYS A 140 4.94 -6.86 -13.00
C LYS A 140 5.95 -6.93 -11.84
N ILE A 141 5.66 -6.25 -10.73
CA ILE A 141 6.51 -6.29 -9.53
C ILE A 141 6.52 -7.69 -8.92
N LEU A 142 5.37 -8.36 -8.80
CA LEU A 142 5.27 -9.73 -8.31
C LEU A 142 6.03 -10.74 -9.19
N LYS A 143 6.06 -10.53 -10.51
CA LYS A 143 6.89 -11.34 -11.43
C LYS A 143 8.40 -11.09 -11.29
N SER A 144 8.80 -9.99 -10.66
CA SER A 144 10.20 -9.61 -10.46
C SER A 144 10.80 -10.13 -9.14
N VAL A 145 9.99 -10.73 -8.25
CA VAL A 145 10.52 -11.27 -6.99
C VAL A 145 11.36 -12.52 -7.21
N LYS A 146 12.30 -12.79 -6.31
CA LYS A 146 13.10 -14.03 -6.37
C LYS A 146 12.22 -15.26 -6.10
N LYS A 147 12.69 -16.43 -6.56
CA LYS A 147 11.91 -17.69 -6.54
C LYS A 147 11.44 -18.12 -5.14
N ASP A 148 12.22 -17.82 -4.12
CA ASP A 148 11.96 -18.17 -2.72
C ASP A 148 11.30 -17.04 -1.91
N CYS A 149 10.85 -15.98 -2.58
CA CYS A 149 10.10 -14.91 -1.93
C CYS A 149 8.70 -15.38 -1.52
N LEU A 150 8.35 -15.15 -0.25
CA LEU A 150 6.99 -15.39 0.22
C LEU A 150 6.05 -14.31 -0.32
N ILE A 151 5.08 -14.69 -1.13
CA ILE A 151 4.05 -13.80 -1.66
C ILE A 151 2.78 -13.98 -0.82
N MET A 152 2.31 -12.90 -0.20
CA MET A 152 1.10 -12.87 0.62
C MET A 152 0.04 -12.00 -0.04
N PHE A 153 -1.11 -12.60 -0.30
CA PHE A 153 -2.28 -11.90 -0.83
C PHE A 153 -3.32 -11.68 0.28
N ASP A 154 -3.54 -10.41 0.64
CA ASP A 154 -4.61 -10.01 1.55
C ASP A 154 -5.86 -9.62 0.73
N MET A 155 -6.84 -10.50 0.68
CA MET A 155 -8.10 -10.22 -0.04
C MET A 155 -8.82 -8.99 0.50
N ASN A 156 -8.77 -8.73 1.81
CA ASN A 156 -9.30 -7.53 2.47
C ASN A 156 -10.59 -6.98 1.81
N LEU A 157 -11.61 -7.82 1.72
CA LEU A 157 -12.84 -7.55 0.97
C LEU A 157 -13.53 -6.29 1.51
N ARG A 158 -13.41 -5.18 0.78
CA ARG A 158 -13.99 -3.89 1.14
C ARG A 158 -15.02 -3.44 0.13
N GLN A 159 -16.27 -3.30 0.58
CA GLN A 159 -17.38 -2.77 -0.23
C GLN A 159 -17.47 -3.47 -1.63
N HIS A 160 -17.52 -2.66 -2.69
CA HIS A 160 -17.60 -3.09 -4.10
C HIS A 160 -16.25 -3.02 -4.85
N TYR A 161 -15.14 -2.78 -4.13
CA TYR A 161 -13.81 -2.63 -4.74
C TYR A 161 -13.11 -3.96 -5.05
N HIS A 162 -13.77 -5.08 -4.84
CA HIS A 162 -13.29 -6.40 -5.20
C HIS A 162 -14.28 -7.07 -6.14
N ASN A 163 -13.77 -7.90 -7.01
CA ASN A 163 -14.57 -8.79 -7.83
C ASN A 163 -13.84 -10.14 -7.96
N THR A 164 -14.56 -11.14 -8.45
CA THR A 164 -14.03 -12.50 -8.64
C THR A 164 -12.79 -12.50 -9.55
N GLU A 165 -12.77 -11.66 -10.59
CA GLU A 165 -11.63 -11.56 -11.51
C GLU A 165 -10.36 -11.10 -10.80
N ILE A 166 -10.44 -10.04 -9.96
CA ILE A 166 -9.28 -9.58 -9.17
C ILE A 166 -8.79 -10.70 -8.26
N ILE A 167 -9.71 -11.38 -7.55
CA ILE A 167 -9.34 -12.44 -6.61
C ILE A 167 -8.67 -13.62 -7.31
N LEU A 168 -9.22 -14.07 -8.45
CA LEU A 168 -8.69 -15.24 -9.17
C LEU A 168 -7.42 -14.93 -9.98
N SER A 169 -7.18 -13.66 -10.35
CA SER A 169 -5.99 -13.24 -11.10
C SER A 169 -4.82 -12.84 -10.20
N SER A 170 -5.03 -12.74 -8.90
CA SER A 170 -4.02 -12.40 -7.90
C SER A 170 -3.35 -13.63 -7.33
#